data_51e1dc3598dca4beafaf92024fd39c4e
#
_entry.id   51e1dc3598dca4beafaf92024fd39c4e
#
_cell.length_a   1.000
_cell.length_b   1.000
_cell.length_c   1.000
_cell.angle_alpha   90.00
_cell.angle_beta   90.00
_cell.angle_gamma   90.00
#
_symmetry.space_group_name_H-M   'P 1'
#
loop_
_entity.id
_entity.type
_entity.pdbx_description
1 polymer ?
#
loop_
_entity_poly.entity_id
_entity_poly.type
_entity_poly.pdbx_seq_one_letter_code
_entity_poly.pdbx_strand_id
1 'polypeptide(L)'
;HLVLGVIERSGSTLYCTALYFDPQQGLVAKHRKLMPTGTERLIWGQGDGSTLPVLDTQVGRVGAVICWENMMPLLRTAMYAQGIEVWCAPTVDEREMWQVSMRHIAHEGRCFVVSACQVQASPQELGLKIANWPAERPLIAGGSVIVGPMGDVLAGPLVGSAGLISAEIDTADLVKARYDYDVVGHYARPDVFELSVDQRPRSGVRFT
;
A
#
# COMPACT_ATOMS: atom_id res chain seq x y z
N HIS A 1 7.71 -3.34 -14.07
CA HIS A 1 7.31 -2.22 -13.20
C HIS A 1 7.82 -2.45 -11.78
N LEU A 2 8.12 -1.35 -11.04
CA LEU A 2 8.56 -1.42 -9.65
C LEU A 2 7.78 -0.39 -8.83
N VAL A 3 7.28 -0.81 -7.66
CA VAL A 3 6.78 0.08 -6.62
C VAL A 3 7.70 -0.02 -5.41
N LEU A 4 8.27 1.10 -4.97
CA LEU A 4 9.28 1.15 -3.93
C LEU A 4 8.93 2.16 -2.84
N GLY A 5 8.85 1.72 -1.58
CA GLY A 5 8.73 2.60 -0.42
C GLY A 5 10.06 3.28 -0.09
N VAL A 6 10.03 4.60 0.08
CA VAL A 6 11.20 5.43 0.37
C VAL A 6 10.89 6.54 1.37
N ILE A 7 11.94 7.15 1.93
CA ILE A 7 11.86 8.44 2.60
C ILE A 7 12.19 9.52 1.55
N GLU A 8 11.20 10.32 1.19
CA GLU A 8 11.36 11.45 0.27
C GLU A 8 11.68 12.72 1.06
N ARG A 9 12.65 13.49 0.59
CA ARG A 9 12.87 14.86 1.07
C ARG A 9 12.37 15.87 0.03
N SER A 10 11.48 16.76 0.44
CA SER A 10 11.00 17.88 -0.36
C SER A 10 11.19 19.17 0.42
N GLY A 11 12.15 19.99 0.01
CA GLY A 11 12.61 21.13 0.81
C GLY A 11 13.20 20.65 2.16
N SER A 12 12.61 21.13 3.25
CA SER A 12 12.98 20.74 4.62
C SER A 12 12.06 19.67 5.23
N THR A 13 11.08 19.18 4.47
CA THR A 13 10.10 18.18 4.95
C THR A 13 10.47 16.80 4.44
N LEU A 14 10.34 15.80 5.32
CA LEU A 14 10.45 14.38 4.98
C LEU A 14 9.07 13.77 4.83
N TYR A 15 8.90 12.89 3.86
CA TYR A 15 7.65 12.15 3.61
C TYR A 15 7.94 10.66 3.50
N CYS A 16 7.01 9.84 3.99
CA CYS A 16 6.95 8.43 3.63
C CYS A 16 6.25 8.33 2.27
N THR A 17 6.95 7.80 1.27
CA THR A 17 6.52 7.88 -0.12
C THR A 17 6.67 6.53 -0.83
N ALA A 18 5.69 6.15 -1.63
CA ALA A 18 5.82 5.08 -2.61
C ALA A 18 6.13 5.68 -3.99
N LEU A 19 7.20 5.21 -4.61
CA LEU A 19 7.61 5.59 -5.96
C LEU A 19 7.19 4.51 -6.96
N TYR A 20 6.78 4.93 -8.15
CA TYR A 20 6.37 4.03 -9.24
C TYR A 20 7.34 4.18 -10.41
N PHE A 21 7.90 3.06 -10.83
CA PHE A 21 8.82 3.01 -11.97
C PHE A 21 8.23 2.17 -13.09
N ASP A 22 8.25 2.75 -14.28
CA ASP A 22 7.98 2.08 -15.53
C ASP A 22 9.31 1.59 -16.14
N PRO A 23 9.35 0.39 -16.78
CA PRO A 23 10.60 -0.15 -17.30
C PRO A 23 11.22 0.67 -18.43
N GLN A 24 10.45 1.49 -19.16
CA GLN A 24 10.95 2.33 -20.25
C GLN A 24 11.10 3.80 -19.84
N GLN A 25 10.18 4.32 -18.99
CA GLN A 25 10.11 5.74 -18.66
C GLN A 25 10.82 6.09 -17.33
N GLY A 26 11.22 5.09 -16.53
CA GLY A 26 11.78 5.32 -15.20
C GLY A 26 10.73 5.75 -14.18
N LEU A 27 11.03 6.74 -13.35
CA LEU A 27 10.10 7.25 -12.33
C LEU A 27 8.93 8.01 -12.99
N VAL A 28 7.72 7.46 -12.88
CA VAL A 28 6.51 8.01 -13.52
C VAL A 28 5.50 8.61 -12.56
N ALA A 29 5.48 8.17 -11.30
CA ALA A 29 4.56 8.70 -10.30
C ALA A 29 5.07 8.45 -8.88
N LYS A 30 4.40 9.08 -7.92
CA LYS A 30 4.60 8.83 -6.49
C LYS A 30 3.30 8.98 -5.72
N HIS A 31 3.24 8.30 -4.56
CA HIS A 31 2.23 8.52 -3.54
C HIS A 31 2.91 8.90 -2.22
N ARG A 32 2.58 10.06 -1.66
CA ARG A 32 2.98 10.46 -0.31
C ARG A 32 1.93 9.97 0.70
N LYS A 33 2.37 9.27 1.72
CA LYS A 33 1.50 8.77 2.78
C LYS A 33 0.64 9.89 3.36
N LEU A 34 -0.69 9.73 3.28
CA LEU A 34 -1.64 10.77 3.72
C LEU A 34 -1.56 11.02 5.22
N MET A 35 -1.39 9.95 6.00
CA MET A 35 -1.36 10.02 7.46
C MET A 35 -0.23 9.16 8.01
N PRO A 36 0.88 9.76 8.47
CA PRO A 36 1.91 9.04 9.21
C PRO A 36 1.35 8.37 10.46
N THR A 37 1.85 7.18 10.79
CA THR A 37 1.33 6.33 11.85
C THR A 37 2.06 6.58 13.18
N GLY A 38 1.34 6.85 14.27
CA GLY A 38 1.91 6.96 15.60
C GLY A 38 3.04 7.98 15.67
N THR A 39 4.23 7.55 16.09
CA THR A 39 5.42 8.39 16.25
C THR A 39 6.04 8.87 14.93
N GLU A 40 5.69 8.28 13.81
CA GLU A 40 6.09 8.79 12.48
C GLU A 40 5.69 10.25 12.29
N ARG A 41 4.59 10.70 12.94
CA ARG A 41 4.10 12.09 12.90
C ARG A 41 5.09 13.11 13.46
N LEU A 42 6.08 12.69 14.23
CA LEU A 42 7.15 13.55 14.74
C LEU A 42 8.21 13.87 13.68
N ILE A 43 8.25 13.08 12.60
CA ILE A 43 9.32 13.12 11.59
C ILE A 43 8.77 13.44 10.21
N TRP A 44 7.66 12.78 9.79
CA TRP A 44 7.15 12.85 8.44
C TRP A 44 5.96 13.77 8.30
N GLY A 45 5.95 14.55 7.22
CA GLY A 45 4.82 15.35 6.78
C GLY A 45 3.69 14.47 6.23
N GLN A 46 2.50 15.04 6.21
CA GLN A 46 1.30 14.43 5.61
C GLN A 46 1.30 14.65 4.10
N GLY A 47 0.95 13.62 3.35
CA GLY A 47 0.58 13.75 1.94
C GLY A 47 -0.80 14.42 1.77
N ASP A 48 -1.16 14.68 0.54
CA ASP A 48 -2.48 15.17 0.14
C ASP A 48 -3.07 14.34 -1.00
N GLY A 49 -4.28 14.65 -1.42
CA GLY A 49 -4.97 13.89 -2.46
C GLY A 49 -4.37 14.04 -3.87
N SER A 50 -3.38 14.92 -4.08
CA SER A 50 -2.73 15.10 -5.38
C SER A 50 -1.83 13.94 -5.79
N THR A 51 -1.49 13.06 -4.85
CA THR A 51 -0.59 11.93 -5.05
C THR A 51 -1.27 10.58 -4.74
N LEU A 52 -2.43 10.34 -5.34
CA LEU A 52 -3.17 9.07 -5.25
C LEU A 52 -3.28 8.41 -6.63
N PRO A 53 -2.15 8.05 -7.29
CA PRO A 53 -2.20 7.51 -8.63
C PRO A 53 -2.62 6.04 -8.65
N VAL A 54 -3.46 5.71 -9.63
CA VAL A 54 -3.59 4.36 -10.17
C VAL A 54 -3.13 4.45 -11.63
N LEU A 55 -2.05 3.75 -11.95
CA LEU A 55 -1.40 3.84 -13.26
C LEU A 55 -1.89 2.74 -14.19
N ASP A 56 -2.29 3.09 -15.39
CA ASP A 56 -2.46 2.14 -16.48
C ASP A 56 -1.08 1.65 -16.93
N THR A 57 -0.85 0.35 -16.82
CA THR A 57 0.39 -0.29 -17.20
C THR A 57 0.15 -1.50 -18.09
N GLN A 58 1.20 -2.05 -18.68
CA GLN A 58 1.11 -3.27 -19.48
C GLN A 58 0.73 -4.52 -18.63
N VAL A 59 0.87 -4.43 -17.31
CA VAL A 59 0.53 -5.52 -16.38
C VAL A 59 -0.77 -5.26 -15.61
N GLY A 60 -1.57 -4.29 -16.05
CA GLY A 60 -2.82 -3.88 -15.42
C GLY A 60 -2.70 -2.53 -14.69
N ARG A 61 -3.77 -2.14 -14.01
CA ARG A 61 -3.86 -0.89 -13.25
C ARG A 61 -3.23 -1.04 -11.88
N VAL A 62 -2.08 -0.40 -11.68
CA VAL A 62 -1.26 -0.52 -10.47
C VAL A 62 -1.38 0.73 -9.59
N GLY A 63 -1.68 0.52 -8.32
CA GLY A 63 -1.69 1.57 -7.30
C GLY A 63 -0.99 1.13 -6.01
N ALA A 64 -0.62 2.06 -5.15
CA ALA A 64 -0.01 1.75 -3.85
C ALA A 64 -0.60 2.57 -2.72
N VAL A 65 -0.76 1.92 -1.56
CA VAL A 65 -1.23 2.51 -0.30
C VAL A 65 -0.33 2.02 0.81
N ILE A 66 0.23 2.95 1.59
CA ILE A 66 1.35 2.66 2.49
C ILE A 66 0.84 2.27 3.89
N CYS A 67 1.16 1.06 4.35
CA CYS A 67 0.98 0.61 5.73
C CYS A 67 -0.46 0.84 6.22
N TRP A 68 -0.65 1.52 7.34
CA TRP A 68 -1.98 1.71 7.96
C TRP A 68 -2.95 2.61 7.20
N GLU A 69 -2.53 3.28 6.14
CA GLU A 69 -3.48 3.89 5.20
C GLU A 69 -4.45 2.85 4.61
N ASN A 70 -3.99 1.60 4.49
CA ASN A 70 -4.82 0.48 4.07
C ASN A 70 -6.06 0.26 4.97
N MET A 71 -6.04 0.78 6.20
CA MET A 71 -7.19 0.75 7.12
C MET A 71 -8.18 1.90 6.92
N MET A 72 -7.90 2.87 6.01
CA MET A 72 -8.78 4.00 5.73
C MET A 72 -9.85 3.62 4.71
N PRO A 73 -11.14 3.44 5.10
CA PRO A 73 -12.19 2.97 4.18
C PRO A 73 -12.39 3.91 2.98
N LEU A 74 -12.39 5.23 3.22
CA LEU A 74 -12.60 6.21 2.16
C LEU A 74 -11.44 6.23 1.15
N LEU A 75 -10.20 6.01 1.62
CA LEU A 75 -9.05 5.88 0.73
C LEU A 75 -9.18 4.62 -0.13
N ARG A 76 -9.55 3.49 0.46
CA ARG A 76 -9.77 2.26 -0.31
C ARG A 76 -10.84 2.47 -1.38
N THR A 77 -11.98 3.07 -1.01
CA THR A 77 -13.05 3.39 -1.97
C THR A 77 -12.54 4.27 -3.11
N ALA A 78 -11.73 5.30 -2.82
CA ALA A 78 -11.15 6.17 -3.83
C ALA A 78 -10.22 5.42 -4.79
N MET A 79 -9.46 4.46 -4.30
CA MET A 79 -8.56 3.64 -5.12
C MET A 79 -9.34 2.62 -5.95
N TYR A 80 -10.36 1.95 -5.38
CA TYR A 80 -11.24 1.04 -6.11
C TYR A 80 -11.98 1.75 -7.26
N ALA A 81 -12.47 2.97 -7.00
CA ALA A 81 -13.17 3.78 -8.00
C ALA A 81 -12.28 4.16 -9.21
N GLN A 82 -10.96 4.16 -9.04
CA GLN A 82 -10.00 4.32 -10.13
C GLN A 82 -9.74 3.01 -10.90
N GLY A 83 -10.39 1.92 -10.50
CA GLY A 83 -10.29 0.62 -11.18
C GLY A 83 -9.00 -0.13 -10.89
N ILE A 84 -8.40 0.04 -9.73
CA ILE A 84 -7.16 -0.67 -9.34
C ILE A 84 -7.29 -2.18 -9.52
N GLU A 85 -6.27 -2.80 -10.09
CA GLU A 85 -6.18 -4.24 -10.36
C GLU A 85 -5.07 -4.90 -9.56
N VAL A 86 -3.95 -4.19 -9.38
CA VAL A 86 -2.82 -4.61 -8.54
C VAL A 86 -2.60 -3.56 -7.46
N TRP A 87 -2.90 -3.93 -6.23
CA TRP A 87 -2.79 -3.12 -5.03
C TRP A 87 -1.46 -3.40 -4.34
N CYS A 88 -0.53 -2.47 -4.36
CA CYS A 88 0.75 -2.57 -3.66
C CYS A 88 0.63 -1.99 -2.25
N ALA A 89 1.01 -2.76 -1.22
CA ALA A 89 0.90 -2.37 0.18
C ALA A 89 2.24 -2.51 0.91
N PRO A 90 3.21 -1.59 0.70
CA PRO A 90 4.46 -1.59 1.45
C PRO A 90 4.20 -1.28 2.92
N THR A 91 4.85 -2.03 3.83
CA THR A 91 4.60 -1.94 5.26
C THR A 91 5.80 -2.33 6.11
N VAL A 92 5.70 -2.04 7.41
CA VAL A 92 6.51 -2.59 8.51
C VAL A 92 5.64 -3.37 9.52
N ASP A 93 4.34 -3.50 9.24
CA ASP A 93 3.42 -4.22 10.12
C ASP A 93 3.50 -5.73 9.89
N GLU A 94 4.12 -6.44 10.84
CA GLU A 94 4.34 -7.89 10.80
C GLU A 94 3.21 -8.71 11.47
N ARG A 95 2.19 -8.04 12.00
CA ARG A 95 1.15 -8.70 12.83
C ARG A 95 0.19 -9.52 11.98
N GLU A 96 -0.42 -10.52 12.60
CA GLU A 96 -1.44 -11.37 11.99
C GLU A 96 -2.59 -10.55 11.39
N MET A 97 -3.03 -9.50 12.09
CA MET A 97 -4.11 -8.63 11.59
C MET A 97 -3.76 -7.90 10.31
N TRP A 98 -2.48 -7.73 9.99
CA TRP A 98 -2.07 -7.22 8.68
C TRP A 98 -2.41 -8.23 7.56
N GLN A 99 -2.15 -9.52 7.79
CA GLN A 99 -2.50 -10.59 6.84
C GLN A 99 -4.01 -10.65 6.59
N VAL A 100 -4.80 -10.55 7.67
CA VAL A 100 -6.28 -10.48 7.58
C VAL A 100 -6.71 -9.27 6.74
N SER A 101 -6.08 -8.12 6.96
CA SER A 101 -6.40 -6.89 6.22
C SER A 101 -6.04 -6.99 4.74
N MET A 102 -4.91 -7.58 4.39
CA MET A 102 -4.52 -7.78 2.99
C MET A 102 -5.52 -8.69 2.26
N ARG A 103 -5.93 -9.77 2.89
CA ARG A 103 -6.96 -10.67 2.37
C ARG A 103 -8.32 -9.97 2.25
N HIS A 104 -8.68 -9.15 3.24
CA HIS A 104 -9.93 -8.37 3.20
C HIS A 104 -9.91 -7.37 2.04
N ILE A 105 -8.82 -6.60 1.85
CA ILE A 105 -8.71 -5.60 0.78
C ILE A 105 -8.80 -6.25 -0.59
N ALA A 106 -8.11 -7.37 -0.79
CA ALA A 106 -8.20 -8.14 -2.03
C ALA A 106 -9.63 -8.59 -2.30
N HIS A 107 -10.32 -9.12 -1.29
CA HIS A 107 -11.69 -9.61 -1.39
C HIS A 107 -12.72 -8.46 -1.55
N GLU A 108 -12.58 -7.35 -0.80
CA GLU A 108 -13.43 -6.17 -0.89
C GLU A 108 -13.32 -5.50 -2.27
N GLY A 109 -12.09 -5.26 -2.73
CA GLY A 109 -11.81 -4.53 -3.98
C GLY A 109 -11.75 -5.40 -5.24
N ARG A 110 -11.85 -6.73 -5.10
CA ARG A 110 -11.66 -7.68 -6.20
C ARG A 110 -10.41 -7.34 -7.01
N CYS A 111 -9.28 -7.22 -6.30
CA CYS A 111 -7.97 -6.90 -6.87
C CYS A 111 -6.89 -7.83 -6.30
N PHE A 112 -5.78 -7.97 -7.00
CA PHE A 112 -4.59 -8.62 -6.45
C PHE A 112 -3.95 -7.68 -5.44
N VAL A 113 -3.49 -8.21 -4.29
CA VAL A 113 -2.73 -7.45 -3.29
C VAL A 113 -1.32 -7.98 -3.21
N VAL A 114 -0.34 -7.08 -3.33
CA VAL A 114 1.09 -7.38 -3.19
C VAL A 114 1.61 -6.55 -2.01
N SER A 115 1.81 -7.19 -0.87
CA SER A 115 2.31 -6.52 0.34
C SER A 115 3.75 -6.93 0.60
N ALA A 116 4.64 -5.95 0.56
CA ALA A 116 6.04 -6.10 0.94
C ALA A 116 6.24 -5.60 2.37
N CYS A 117 6.63 -6.50 3.28
CA CYS A 117 6.99 -6.17 4.65
C CYS A 117 8.49 -6.27 4.84
N GLN A 118 9.08 -5.25 5.44
CA GLN A 118 10.52 -5.23 5.71
C GLN A 118 10.92 -6.35 6.67
N VAL A 119 12.17 -6.79 6.55
CA VAL A 119 12.87 -7.56 7.59
C VAL A 119 13.95 -6.68 8.18
N GLN A 120 13.97 -6.52 9.48
CA GLN A 120 14.96 -5.70 10.17
C GLN A 120 15.55 -6.49 11.34
N ALA A 121 16.88 -6.47 11.41
CA ALA A 121 17.68 -7.19 12.40
C ALA A 121 17.26 -6.85 13.85
N SER A 122 17.68 -7.68 14.79
CA SER A 122 17.45 -7.50 16.21
C SER A 122 18.25 -6.30 16.77
N PRO A 123 17.85 -5.70 17.90
CA PRO A 123 18.63 -4.69 18.60
C PRO A 123 20.08 -5.15 18.87
N GLN A 124 20.26 -6.41 19.23
CA GLN A 124 21.59 -6.98 19.50
C GLN A 124 22.48 -6.93 18.26
N GLU A 125 21.98 -7.37 17.09
CA GLU A 125 22.71 -7.34 15.83
C GLU A 125 23.02 -5.92 15.36
N LEU A 126 22.15 -4.96 15.68
CA LEU A 126 22.31 -3.54 15.37
C LEU A 126 23.15 -2.76 16.37
N GLY A 127 23.61 -3.41 17.48
CA GLY A 127 24.32 -2.74 18.56
C GLY A 127 23.46 -1.73 19.34
N LEU A 128 22.13 -1.91 19.34
CA LEU A 128 21.17 -1.02 19.98
C LEU A 128 20.68 -1.60 21.31
N LYS A 129 20.31 -0.71 22.25
CA LYS A 129 19.55 -1.06 23.44
C LYS A 129 18.21 -0.37 23.40
N ILE A 130 17.13 -1.16 23.34
CA ILE A 130 15.76 -0.66 23.31
C ILE A 130 15.05 -1.10 24.57
N ALA A 131 14.55 -0.14 25.35
CA ALA A 131 13.84 -0.44 26.58
C ALA A 131 12.58 -1.30 26.29
N ASN A 132 12.37 -2.35 27.09
CA ASN A 132 11.23 -3.25 27.00
C ASN A 132 11.13 -4.04 25.67
N TRP A 133 12.24 -4.15 24.91
CA TRP A 133 12.30 -5.00 23.72
C TRP A 133 13.38 -6.08 23.91
N PRO A 134 13.08 -7.37 23.67
CA PRO A 134 14.06 -8.44 23.76
C PRO A 134 15.23 -8.20 22.79
N ALA A 135 16.47 -8.33 23.28
CA ALA A 135 17.66 -7.98 22.51
C ALA A 135 17.82 -8.80 21.22
N GLU A 136 17.42 -10.07 21.25
CA GLU A 136 17.54 -11.01 20.15
C GLU A 136 16.32 -11.03 19.21
N ARG A 137 15.20 -10.40 19.61
CA ARG A 137 13.99 -10.36 18.79
C ARG A 137 14.19 -9.36 17.64
N PRO A 138 13.98 -9.76 16.37
CA PRO A 138 13.98 -8.85 15.23
C PRO A 138 13.07 -7.64 15.50
N LEU A 139 13.46 -6.46 15.03
CA LEU A 139 12.61 -5.26 15.09
C LEU A 139 11.42 -5.39 14.15
N ILE A 140 11.63 -6.05 13.01
CA ILE A 140 10.58 -6.39 12.04
C ILE A 140 10.90 -7.78 11.49
N ALA A 141 9.99 -8.73 11.65
CA ALA A 141 10.22 -10.12 11.25
C ALA A 141 9.73 -10.43 9.82
N GLY A 142 9.21 -9.46 9.07
CA GLY A 142 8.68 -9.69 7.74
C GLY A 142 7.18 -9.95 7.72
N GLY A 143 6.71 -10.72 6.74
CA GLY A 143 5.28 -11.00 6.53
C GLY A 143 4.80 -10.59 5.13
N SER A 144 5.72 -10.50 4.16
CA SER A 144 5.39 -10.24 2.76
C SER A 144 4.43 -11.28 2.21
N VAL A 145 3.38 -10.85 1.50
CA VAL A 145 2.32 -11.74 1.02
C VAL A 145 1.78 -11.26 -0.33
N ILE A 146 1.38 -12.21 -1.18
CA ILE A 146 0.62 -11.98 -2.41
C ILE A 146 -0.75 -12.65 -2.26
N VAL A 147 -1.81 -11.89 -2.53
CA VAL A 147 -3.20 -12.34 -2.33
C VAL A 147 -4.00 -12.16 -3.61
N GLY A 148 -4.79 -13.17 -3.94
CA GLY A 148 -5.71 -13.17 -5.07
C GLY A 148 -7.02 -12.42 -4.80
N PRO A 149 -7.80 -12.09 -5.84
CA PRO A 149 -9.00 -11.25 -5.74
C PRO A 149 -10.15 -11.87 -4.92
N MET A 150 -10.07 -13.16 -4.60
CA MET A 150 -11.01 -13.83 -3.71
C MET A 150 -10.51 -13.92 -2.25
N GLY A 151 -9.34 -13.31 -1.94
CA GLY A 151 -8.75 -13.32 -0.60
C GLY A 151 -7.91 -14.55 -0.28
N ASP A 152 -7.62 -15.39 -1.25
CA ASP A 152 -6.73 -16.53 -1.14
C ASP A 152 -5.27 -16.09 -1.18
N VAL A 153 -4.43 -16.72 -0.39
CA VAL A 153 -2.98 -16.44 -0.37
C VAL A 153 -2.31 -17.19 -1.51
N LEU A 154 -1.74 -16.46 -2.45
CA LEU A 154 -1.04 -17.02 -3.62
C LEU A 154 0.43 -17.30 -3.30
N ALA A 155 1.08 -16.47 -2.48
CA ALA A 155 2.45 -16.67 -2.00
C ALA A 155 2.68 -15.98 -0.65
N GLY A 156 3.52 -16.57 0.18
CA GLY A 156 3.81 -16.09 1.54
C GLY A 156 2.80 -16.62 2.59
N PRO A 157 2.74 -16.01 3.80
CA PRO A 157 3.60 -14.91 4.24
C PRO A 157 5.06 -15.34 4.44
N LEU A 158 6.02 -14.52 4.01
CA LEU A 158 7.44 -14.74 4.25
C LEU A 158 7.83 -14.07 5.57
N VAL A 159 8.07 -14.86 6.60
CA VAL A 159 8.39 -14.40 7.96
C VAL A 159 9.74 -14.94 8.42
N GLY A 160 10.49 -14.15 9.18
CA GLY A 160 11.73 -14.54 9.83
C GLY A 160 12.97 -14.53 8.94
N SER A 161 12.83 -14.23 7.65
CA SER A 161 13.96 -14.14 6.74
C SER A 161 13.71 -13.12 5.62
N ALA A 162 14.79 -12.49 5.16
CA ALA A 162 14.75 -11.71 3.93
C ALA A 162 14.69 -12.67 2.72
N GLY A 163 13.94 -12.29 1.70
CA GLY A 163 13.78 -13.10 0.50
C GLY A 163 12.84 -12.50 -0.53
N LEU A 164 12.64 -13.23 -1.61
CA LEU A 164 11.71 -12.92 -2.67
C LEU A 164 10.57 -13.95 -2.66
N ILE A 165 9.33 -13.46 -2.77
CA ILE A 165 8.17 -14.28 -3.07
C ILE A 165 7.62 -13.88 -4.44
N SER A 166 7.05 -14.83 -5.17
CA SER A 166 6.45 -14.59 -6.47
C SER A 166 5.20 -15.44 -6.64
N ALA A 167 4.28 -14.96 -7.46
CA ALA A 167 3.10 -15.69 -7.90
C ALA A 167 2.79 -15.31 -9.35
N GLU A 168 2.28 -16.26 -10.13
CA GLU A 168 1.62 -15.96 -11.39
C GLU A 168 0.22 -15.46 -11.11
N ILE A 169 -0.20 -14.41 -11.80
CA ILE A 169 -1.54 -13.83 -11.72
C ILE A 169 -2.14 -13.76 -13.12
N ASP A 170 -3.44 -14.05 -13.22
CA ASP A 170 -4.21 -13.88 -14.45
C ASP A 170 -5.24 -12.76 -14.23
N THR A 171 -5.14 -11.68 -14.97
CA THR A 171 -6.08 -10.56 -14.90
C THR A 171 -7.51 -10.96 -15.31
N ALA A 172 -7.70 -12.08 -16.02
CA ALA A 172 -9.03 -12.64 -16.31
C ALA A 172 -9.78 -13.07 -15.03
N ASP A 173 -9.06 -13.36 -13.93
CA ASP A 173 -9.68 -13.69 -12.64
C ASP A 173 -10.37 -12.48 -12.01
N LEU A 174 -9.95 -11.25 -12.34
CA LEU A 174 -10.63 -10.03 -11.88
C LEU A 174 -12.04 -9.93 -12.45
N VAL A 175 -12.24 -10.32 -13.71
CA VAL A 175 -13.56 -10.33 -14.36
C VAL A 175 -14.48 -11.32 -13.66
N LYS A 176 -13.98 -12.53 -13.38
CA LYS A 176 -14.72 -13.57 -12.64
C LYS A 176 -15.07 -13.11 -11.23
N ALA A 177 -14.10 -12.53 -10.51
CA ALA A 177 -14.29 -12.05 -9.15
C ALA A 177 -15.27 -10.88 -9.05
N ARG A 178 -15.25 -9.94 -10.00
CA ARG A 178 -16.15 -8.79 -10.05
C ARG A 178 -17.55 -9.13 -10.55
N TYR A 179 -17.77 -10.32 -11.08
CA TYR A 179 -19.09 -10.75 -11.56
C TYR A 179 -20.09 -10.89 -10.40
N ASP A 180 -19.68 -11.43 -9.26
CA ASP A 180 -20.53 -11.62 -8.08
C ASP A 180 -20.56 -10.39 -7.16
N TYR A 181 -19.45 -9.63 -7.11
CA TYR A 181 -19.32 -8.49 -6.23
C TYR A 181 -18.39 -7.42 -6.81
N ASP A 182 -18.92 -6.24 -7.06
CA ASP A 182 -18.15 -5.07 -7.46
C ASP A 182 -18.57 -3.88 -6.58
N VAL A 183 -17.74 -3.55 -5.59
CA VAL A 183 -18.02 -2.54 -4.55
C VAL A 183 -18.22 -1.13 -5.11
N VAL A 184 -17.64 -0.83 -6.26
CA VAL A 184 -17.76 0.46 -6.96
C VAL A 184 -18.62 0.37 -8.22
N GLY A 185 -19.07 -0.84 -8.58
CA GLY A 185 -19.98 -1.12 -9.68
C GLY A 185 -21.39 -1.42 -9.20
N HIS A 186 -21.86 -2.66 -9.42
CA HIS A 186 -23.25 -3.05 -9.15
C HIS A 186 -23.64 -3.13 -7.65
N TYR A 187 -22.66 -3.09 -6.73
CA TYR A 187 -22.91 -2.93 -5.28
C TYR A 187 -22.84 -1.48 -4.81
N ALA A 188 -22.43 -0.53 -5.67
CA ALA A 188 -22.45 0.88 -5.32
C ALA A 188 -23.89 1.43 -5.23
N ARG A 189 -24.09 2.39 -4.33
CA ARG A 189 -25.36 3.12 -4.16
C ARG A 189 -25.11 4.62 -4.30
N PRO A 190 -24.83 5.11 -5.53
CA PRO A 190 -24.53 6.53 -5.77
C PRO A 190 -25.73 7.45 -5.50
N ASP A 191 -26.91 6.88 -5.39
CA ASP A 191 -28.14 7.56 -4.95
C ASP A 191 -28.18 7.80 -3.42
N VAL A 192 -27.29 7.14 -2.65
CA VAL A 192 -27.23 7.24 -1.18
C VAL A 192 -25.89 7.81 -0.70
N PHE A 193 -24.78 7.43 -1.34
CA PHE A 193 -23.43 7.79 -0.93
C PHE A 193 -22.66 8.47 -2.05
N GLU A 194 -22.04 9.59 -1.72
CA GLU A 194 -21.12 10.32 -2.59
C GLU A 194 -19.77 10.48 -1.89
N LEU A 195 -18.67 10.11 -2.56
CA LEU A 195 -17.32 10.37 -2.12
C LEU A 195 -16.66 11.39 -3.04
N SER A 196 -16.29 12.55 -2.49
CA SER A 196 -15.50 13.57 -3.17
C SER A 196 -14.07 13.52 -2.67
N VAL A 197 -13.09 13.44 -3.59
CA VAL A 197 -11.66 13.44 -3.29
C VAL A 197 -11.04 14.72 -3.84
N ASP A 198 -10.47 15.54 -2.96
CA ASP A 198 -9.75 16.73 -3.38
C ASP A 198 -8.33 16.37 -3.85
N GLN A 199 -8.12 16.38 -5.15
CA GLN A 199 -6.84 16.04 -5.80
C GLN A 199 -5.93 17.25 -6.04
N ARG A 200 -6.28 18.43 -5.52
CA ARG A 200 -5.43 19.60 -5.65
C ARG A 200 -4.24 19.53 -4.70
N PRO A 201 -3.01 19.91 -5.15
CA PRO A 201 -1.87 20.05 -4.25
C PRO A 201 -2.19 21.05 -3.14
N ARG A 202 -1.92 20.68 -1.90
CA ARG A 202 -2.13 21.55 -0.72
C ARG A 202 -0.85 22.28 -0.38
N SER A 203 -0.64 23.42 -1.06
CA SER A 203 0.39 24.41 -0.74
C SER A 203 -0.17 25.42 0.26
N GLY A 204 0.57 25.74 1.32
CA GLY A 204 0.22 26.80 2.27
C GLY A 204 0.26 28.19 1.68
N VAL A 205 0.89 28.36 0.51
CA VAL A 205 1.05 29.62 -0.20
C VAL A 205 0.72 29.42 -1.68
N ARG A 206 -0.12 30.29 -2.22
CA ARG A 206 -0.41 30.38 -3.65
C ARG A 206 0.08 31.75 -4.16
N PHE A 207 0.96 31.74 -5.13
CA PHE A 207 1.34 32.94 -5.87
C PHE A 207 0.37 33.06 -7.06
N THR A 208 -0.33 34.18 -7.18
CA THR A 208 -1.31 34.49 -8.24
C THR A 208 -0.82 35.66 -9.09
#